data_1909a24cb03f78da7908b9eb0907a866
#
_entry.id   1909a24cb03f78da7908b9eb0907a866
#
_cell.length_a   1.000
_cell.length_b   1.000
_cell.length_c   1.000
_cell.angle_alpha   90.00
_cell.angle_beta   90.00
_cell.angle_gamma   90.00
#
_symmetry.space_group_name_H-M   'P 1'
#
loop_
_entity.id
_entity.type
_entity.pdbx_description
1 polymer ?
#
loop_
_entity_poly.entity_id
_entity_poly.type
_entity_poly.pdbx_seq_one_letter_code
_entity_poly.pdbx_strand_id
1 'polypeptide(L)'
;MLPLLVQAQEIDYDSLLQRIDTIENPVYKPVVAFSYGVLNFFGDVQNSMPSASIGNHAFAANLATFVDRQNNFVANFSFLRGNLSGNSYDHTDLTRNLNFKSSLTSVGANVEYRFGHFIEKEALVRPYFSMGVGVLSFNAKGDLIDEDGQSYYYWSDGSIRDAPEASAVDALALYRDFNYETDLRKWEQQEYGLGDYSQFALAFPVGAGAHFRISDRTFFSLGVSYHYSLTDVLDNVAFEGTSIQGSKGNDSFLYSHLSLHFDLFSDPETRTVELLYADVEFDPLLFDDEDGDFVLDVADRCPGTPYGVEVDTLGCPMDFDMDGVADYLDRELDTRPGAWVDDEGVTLEEEAFLELLKLRDKAMSRESAEEYNSIISGEYLPPAQVDIPEKFQSLDTDGDGYLSFEELLQVIDQYFDAELDLDLEEIRELNEFFFSQ
;
A
#
# COMPACT_ATOMS: atom_id res chain seq x y z
N MET A 1 -43.03 20.54 -48.92
CA MET A 1 -42.33 19.55 -48.11
C MET A 1 -40.86 19.94 -48.12
N LEU A 2 -40.40 20.57 -47.05
CA LEU A 2 -38.97 20.85 -46.82
C LEU A 2 -38.35 19.63 -46.12
N PRO A 3 -37.21 19.16 -46.52
CA PRO A 3 -36.48 18.14 -45.76
C PRO A 3 -35.83 18.79 -44.53
N LEU A 4 -36.16 18.31 -43.35
CA LEU A 4 -35.42 18.55 -42.12
C LEU A 4 -34.05 17.89 -42.26
N LEU A 5 -33.01 18.72 -42.48
CA LEU A 5 -31.62 18.33 -42.28
C LEU A 5 -31.42 18.18 -40.79
N VAL A 6 -31.37 16.96 -40.28
CA VAL A 6 -30.82 16.66 -38.96
C VAL A 6 -29.30 16.82 -39.12
N GLN A 7 -28.75 17.93 -38.68
CA GLN A 7 -27.31 18.06 -38.46
C GLN A 7 -26.95 17.15 -37.29
N ALA A 8 -26.27 16.07 -37.58
CA ALA A 8 -25.54 15.32 -36.56
C ALA A 8 -24.51 16.29 -35.96
N GLN A 9 -24.66 16.59 -34.69
CA GLN A 9 -23.69 17.37 -33.94
C GLN A 9 -22.47 16.46 -33.77
N GLU A 10 -21.42 16.73 -34.51
CA GLU A 10 -20.13 16.08 -34.35
C GLU A 10 -19.69 16.39 -32.89
N ILE A 11 -19.62 15.39 -32.06
CA ILE A 11 -19.12 15.52 -30.69
C ILE A 11 -17.62 15.72 -30.82
N ASP A 12 -17.16 16.93 -30.49
CA ASP A 12 -15.74 17.26 -30.45
C ASP A 12 -15.08 16.59 -29.24
N TYR A 13 -14.63 15.37 -29.43
CA TYR A 13 -13.93 14.58 -28.42
C TYR A 13 -12.65 15.26 -27.92
N ASP A 14 -11.95 16.02 -28.75
CA ASP A 14 -10.75 16.77 -28.38
C ASP A 14 -11.07 17.88 -27.35
N SER A 15 -12.24 18.52 -27.47
CA SER A 15 -12.67 19.51 -26.49
C SER A 15 -13.13 18.91 -25.16
N LEU A 16 -13.63 17.66 -25.18
CA LEU A 16 -13.95 16.89 -23.98
C LEU A 16 -12.67 16.42 -23.28
N LEU A 17 -11.69 15.90 -24.00
CA LEU A 17 -10.39 15.49 -23.46
C LEU A 17 -9.61 16.67 -22.88
N GLN A 18 -9.63 17.84 -23.53
CA GLN A 18 -9.03 19.06 -22.97
C GLN A 18 -9.73 19.57 -21.70
N ARG A 19 -11.02 19.27 -21.50
CA ARG A 19 -11.71 19.57 -20.23
C ARG A 19 -11.32 18.64 -19.10
N ILE A 20 -10.91 17.40 -19.41
CA ILE A 20 -10.44 16.43 -18.40
C ILE A 20 -9.07 16.85 -17.86
N ASP A 21 -8.20 17.43 -18.69
CA ASP A 21 -6.90 17.98 -18.28
C ASP A 21 -6.98 19.15 -17.30
N THR A 22 -8.16 19.77 -17.11
CA THR A 22 -8.36 20.90 -16.20
C THR A 22 -8.88 20.53 -14.81
N ILE A 23 -9.17 19.28 -14.52
CA ILE A 23 -9.37 18.79 -13.16
C ILE A 23 -7.99 18.53 -12.54
N GLU A 24 -7.16 19.58 -12.46
CA GLU A 24 -5.95 19.54 -11.65
C GLU A 24 -6.37 19.32 -10.20
N ASN A 25 -6.10 18.15 -9.68
CA ASN A 25 -6.13 17.90 -8.25
C ASN A 25 -5.18 18.94 -7.62
N PRO A 26 -5.68 19.92 -6.85
CA PRO A 26 -4.83 21.02 -6.42
C PRO A 26 -3.67 20.46 -5.62
N VAL A 27 -2.46 20.80 -6.05
CA VAL A 27 -1.17 20.34 -5.55
C VAL A 27 -0.95 20.61 -4.04
N TYR A 28 -1.84 21.40 -3.44
CA TYR A 28 -1.65 21.98 -2.09
C TYR A 28 -2.57 21.41 -1.00
N LYS A 29 -3.17 20.23 -1.19
CA LYS A 29 -4.04 19.68 -0.15
C LYS A 29 -3.18 19.12 0.99
N PRO A 30 -3.46 19.49 2.26
CA PRO A 30 -2.65 19.07 3.38
C PRO A 30 -2.89 17.60 3.74
N VAL A 31 -1.78 16.92 4.06
CA VAL A 31 -1.75 15.56 4.63
C VAL A 31 -1.46 15.67 6.11
N VAL A 32 -2.28 15.04 6.94
CA VAL A 32 -2.06 14.97 8.39
C VAL A 32 -1.37 13.66 8.73
N ALA A 33 -0.33 13.72 9.57
CA ALA A 33 0.35 12.53 10.04
C ALA A 33 0.50 12.53 11.56
N PHE A 34 0.40 11.34 12.13
CA PHE A 34 0.68 11.07 13.52
C PHE A 34 1.80 10.06 13.63
N SER A 35 2.76 10.36 14.47
CA SER A 35 3.97 9.55 14.65
C SER A 35 4.12 9.14 16.09
N TYR A 36 4.60 7.93 16.28
CA TYR A 36 5.03 7.40 17.56
C TYR A 36 6.42 6.81 17.42
N GLY A 37 7.28 7.05 18.40
CA GLY A 37 8.64 6.60 18.31
C GLY A 37 9.41 6.74 19.62
N VAL A 38 10.73 6.66 19.50
CA VAL A 38 11.66 6.75 20.61
C VAL A 38 12.71 7.83 20.38
N LEU A 39 13.05 8.54 21.45
CA LEU A 39 14.11 9.53 21.48
C LEU A 39 15.35 8.95 22.14
N ASN A 40 16.50 9.15 21.52
CA ASN A 40 17.82 8.82 22.04
C ASN A 40 18.67 10.09 22.12
N PHE A 41 19.25 10.34 23.27
CA PHE A 41 20.04 11.52 23.56
C PHE A 41 21.53 11.27 23.26
N PHE A 42 22.21 12.29 22.78
CA PHE A 42 23.65 12.35 22.56
C PHE A 42 24.18 13.69 23.10
N GLY A 43 24.87 13.66 24.22
CA GLY A 43 25.44 14.81 24.93
C GLY A 43 26.40 14.32 26.03
N ASP A 44 26.56 15.06 27.08
CA ASP A 44 27.53 14.76 28.13
C ASP A 44 27.06 13.64 29.07
N VAL A 45 25.76 13.60 29.40
CA VAL A 45 25.17 12.57 30.26
C VAL A 45 24.50 11.51 29.39
N GLN A 46 25.27 10.56 28.92
CA GLN A 46 24.78 9.51 28.01
C GLN A 46 24.47 8.21 28.76
N ASN A 47 23.49 7.47 28.25
CA ASN A 47 23.31 6.07 28.58
C ASN A 47 24.45 5.24 27.97
N SER A 48 24.89 4.19 28.66
CA SER A 48 26.00 3.33 28.20
C SER A 48 25.79 2.62 26.89
N MET A 49 24.55 2.52 26.40
CA MET A 49 24.20 1.92 25.10
C MET A 49 23.03 2.69 24.44
N PRO A 50 23.30 3.71 23.63
CA PRO A 50 22.26 4.31 22.80
C PRO A 50 21.79 3.30 21.75
N SER A 51 20.48 3.11 21.63
CA SER A 51 19.87 2.20 20.67
C SER A 51 18.75 2.90 19.91
N ALA A 52 18.70 2.75 18.60
CA ALA A 52 17.65 3.34 17.79
C ALA A 52 16.24 2.81 18.10
N SER A 53 16.13 1.69 18.81
CA SER A 53 14.86 1.04 19.17
C SER A 53 14.52 1.10 20.65
N ILE A 54 15.47 1.50 21.51
CA ILE A 54 15.28 1.58 22.96
C ILE A 54 15.61 3.01 23.38
N GLY A 55 14.62 3.72 23.90
CA GLY A 55 14.75 5.11 24.33
C GLY A 55 13.47 5.59 24.97
N ASN A 56 13.36 6.88 25.17
CA ASN A 56 12.16 7.48 25.73
C ASN A 56 11.08 7.63 24.66
N HIS A 57 9.86 7.28 24.99
CA HIS A 57 8.73 7.40 24.08
C HIS A 57 8.43 8.85 23.70
N ALA A 58 8.09 9.08 22.46
CA ALA A 58 7.69 10.37 21.94
C ALA A 58 6.57 10.26 20.92
N PHE A 59 5.78 11.32 20.85
CA PHE A 59 4.70 11.49 19.89
C PHE A 59 4.97 12.71 19.03
N ALA A 60 4.65 12.61 17.75
CA ALA A 60 4.68 13.75 16.85
C ALA A 60 3.40 13.84 16.03
N ALA A 61 3.06 15.07 15.64
CA ALA A 61 2.01 15.36 14.69
C ALA A 61 2.61 16.23 13.59
N ASN A 62 2.28 15.92 12.34
CA ASN A 62 2.79 16.63 11.19
C ASN A 62 1.64 17.06 10.29
N LEU A 63 1.78 18.26 9.73
CA LEU A 63 0.93 18.77 8.67
C LEU A 63 1.82 18.98 7.45
N ALA A 64 1.56 18.23 6.41
CA ALA A 64 2.37 18.20 5.20
C ALA A 64 1.57 18.76 4.00
N THR A 65 2.24 19.47 3.11
CA THR A 65 1.68 19.90 1.84
C THR A 65 2.71 19.76 0.73
N PHE A 66 2.26 19.38 -0.46
CA PHE A 66 3.14 19.32 -1.61
C PHE A 66 3.50 20.74 -2.09
N VAL A 67 4.75 20.92 -2.49
CA VAL A 67 5.25 22.23 -2.95
C VAL A 67 5.36 22.27 -4.46
N ASP A 68 5.56 21.11 -5.09
CA ASP A 68 5.72 20.98 -6.53
C ASP A 68 4.62 20.09 -7.16
N ARG A 69 4.36 20.32 -8.46
CA ARG A 69 3.35 19.57 -9.23
C ARG A 69 3.68 18.08 -9.37
N GLN A 70 4.93 17.72 -9.25
CA GLN A 70 5.38 16.33 -9.38
C GLN A 70 5.31 15.55 -8.06
N ASN A 71 4.97 16.22 -6.95
CA ASN A 71 4.88 15.67 -5.60
C ASN A 71 6.24 15.12 -5.08
N ASN A 72 7.35 15.69 -5.55
CA ASN A 72 8.68 15.31 -5.10
C ASN A 72 9.11 16.05 -3.85
N PHE A 73 8.63 17.31 -3.68
CA PHE A 73 8.95 18.14 -2.53
C PHE A 73 7.71 18.36 -1.68
N VAL A 74 7.87 18.14 -0.38
CA VAL A 74 6.82 18.30 0.62
C VAL A 74 7.31 19.23 1.71
N ALA A 75 6.54 20.27 1.99
CA ALA A 75 6.74 21.10 3.17
C ALA A 75 5.96 20.51 4.34
N ASN A 76 6.63 20.30 5.47
CA ASN A 76 6.05 19.74 6.67
C ASN A 76 6.16 20.73 7.83
N PHE A 77 5.06 20.94 8.55
CA PHE A 77 5.04 21.53 9.87
C PHE A 77 4.94 20.43 10.91
N SER A 78 5.87 20.38 11.84
CA SER A 78 6.00 19.30 12.82
C SER A 78 5.85 19.80 14.25
N PHE A 79 5.14 19.02 15.04
CA PHE A 79 5.10 19.14 16.50
C PHE A 79 5.58 17.80 17.07
N LEU A 80 6.58 17.83 17.94
CA LEU A 80 7.15 16.66 18.62
C LEU A 80 7.13 16.88 20.12
N ARG A 81 6.68 15.88 20.89
CA ARG A 81 6.72 15.89 22.34
C ARG A 81 7.19 14.54 22.88
N GLY A 82 8.15 14.59 23.80
CA GLY A 82 8.71 13.42 24.45
C GLY A 82 9.64 13.79 25.59
N ASN A 83 10.47 12.83 25.99
CA ASN A 83 11.49 13.05 27.01
C ASN A 83 12.84 12.60 26.46
N LEU A 84 13.88 13.33 26.84
CA LEU A 84 15.27 12.88 26.75
C LEU A 84 15.73 12.42 28.15
N SER A 85 16.57 11.42 28.21
CA SER A 85 17.16 11.01 29.47
C SER A 85 18.57 10.47 29.29
N GLY A 86 19.37 10.63 30.28
CA GLY A 86 20.70 10.06 30.38
C GLY A 86 21.04 9.68 31.80
N ASN A 87 21.95 8.73 31.94
CA ASN A 87 22.49 8.31 33.18
C ASN A 87 23.97 7.95 32.99
N SER A 88 24.86 8.71 33.58
CA SER A 88 26.30 8.48 33.58
C SER A 88 26.70 7.93 34.95
N TYR A 89 27.55 6.95 34.94
CA TYR A 89 28.05 6.34 36.15
C TYR A 89 29.57 6.14 36.08
N ASP A 90 30.32 6.76 36.99
CA ASP A 90 31.77 6.65 37.07
C ASP A 90 32.21 6.31 38.51
N HIS A 91 32.96 5.21 38.64
CA HIS A 91 33.50 4.76 39.93
C HIS A 91 34.74 5.54 40.37
N THR A 92 35.43 6.20 39.46
CA THR A 92 36.68 6.91 39.70
C THR A 92 36.48 8.38 39.98
N ASP A 93 35.48 8.98 39.36
CA ASP A 93 35.07 10.36 39.56
C ASP A 93 33.59 10.42 39.93
N LEU A 94 33.32 10.42 41.23
CA LEU A 94 31.95 10.39 41.76
C LEU A 94 31.15 11.64 41.40
N THR A 95 31.80 12.74 40.98
CA THR A 95 31.12 13.96 40.51
C THR A 95 30.49 13.78 39.14
N ARG A 96 30.87 12.74 38.40
CA ARG A 96 30.31 12.37 37.09
C ARG A 96 29.17 11.37 37.17
N ASN A 97 28.70 11.02 38.35
CA ASN A 97 27.48 10.23 38.53
C ASN A 97 26.25 11.12 38.35
N LEU A 98 25.95 11.41 37.10
CA LEU A 98 24.92 12.35 36.71
C LEU A 98 23.73 11.62 36.10
N ASN A 99 22.58 12.17 36.35
CA ASN A 99 21.34 11.68 35.74
C ASN A 99 20.43 12.86 35.40
N PHE A 100 19.71 12.72 34.30
CA PHE A 100 18.69 13.69 33.94
C PHE A 100 17.54 13.05 33.18
N LYS A 101 16.40 13.71 33.22
CA LYS A 101 15.26 13.54 32.37
C LYS A 101 14.73 14.90 31.95
N SER A 102 14.88 15.22 30.69
CA SER A 102 14.46 16.49 30.14
C SER A 102 13.18 16.33 29.34
N SER A 103 12.10 17.03 29.77
CA SER A 103 10.87 17.08 28.93
C SER A 103 11.14 17.96 27.72
N LEU A 104 10.87 17.43 26.54
CA LEU A 104 11.13 18.06 25.26
C LEU A 104 9.84 18.32 24.50
N THR A 105 9.70 19.55 24.01
CA THR A 105 8.69 19.90 23.00
C THR A 105 9.40 20.61 21.85
N SER A 106 9.17 20.17 20.63
CA SER A 106 9.72 20.77 19.42
C SER A 106 8.63 21.19 18.47
N VAL A 107 8.74 22.39 17.91
CA VAL A 107 7.91 22.87 16.81
C VAL A 107 8.84 23.31 15.70
N GLY A 108 8.57 22.84 14.47
CA GLY A 108 9.46 23.13 13.36
C GLY A 108 8.80 23.02 12.00
N ALA A 109 9.58 23.40 11.01
CA ALA A 109 9.26 23.21 9.59
C ALA A 109 10.43 22.51 8.90
N ASN A 110 10.11 21.56 8.04
CA ASN A 110 11.10 20.84 7.25
C ASN A 110 10.60 20.65 5.81
N VAL A 111 11.55 20.44 4.92
CA VAL A 111 11.29 20.05 3.54
C VAL A 111 11.73 18.61 3.38
N GLU A 112 10.86 17.82 2.82
CA GLU A 112 11.06 16.40 2.50
C GLU A 112 11.18 16.25 0.98
N TYR A 113 12.21 15.57 0.53
CA TYR A 113 12.39 15.15 -0.85
C TYR A 113 12.05 13.66 -0.99
N ARG A 114 11.12 13.36 -1.89
CA ARG A 114 10.67 12.00 -2.22
C ARG A 114 11.25 11.60 -3.56
N PHE A 115 12.16 10.74 -3.65
CA PHE A 115 12.92 10.34 -4.84
C PHE A 115 12.07 9.97 -6.08
N GLY A 116 10.98 10.71 -6.36
CA GLY A 116 10.06 10.48 -7.45
C GLY A 116 10.65 10.65 -8.87
N HIS A 117 11.84 11.28 -8.97
CA HIS A 117 12.59 11.34 -10.24
C HIS A 117 13.24 10.00 -10.61
N PHE A 118 13.39 9.09 -9.66
CA PHE A 118 14.08 7.80 -9.81
C PHE A 118 13.19 6.60 -9.55
N ILE A 119 12.04 6.81 -8.91
CA ILE A 119 11.14 5.76 -8.44
C ILE A 119 9.74 6.09 -8.92
N GLU A 120 9.07 5.12 -9.53
CA GLU A 120 7.71 5.25 -10.04
C GLU A 120 6.72 5.63 -8.93
N LYS A 121 5.69 6.41 -9.26
CA LYS A 121 4.68 6.89 -8.31
C LYS A 121 3.86 5.74 -7.70
N GLU A 122 3.71 4.64 -8.42
CA GLU A 122 2.98 3.44 -8.04
C GLU A 122 3.81 2.50 -7.13
N ALA A 123 5.11 2.78 -6.97
CA ALA A 123 5.98 1.94 -6.13
C ALA A 123 5.45 1.83 -4.69
N LEU A 124 5.40 0.60 -4.19
CA LEU A 124 4.94 0.31 -2.83
C LEU A 124 5.80 0.98 -1.76
N VAL A 125 7.10 1.12 -2.01
CA VAL A 125 8.08 1.70 -1.08
C VAL A 125 8.73 2.91 -1.74
N ARG A 126 8.65 4.08 -1.07
CA ARG A 126 9.26 5.32 -1.52
C ARG A 126 10.19 5.88 -0.45
N PRO A 127 11.50 5.85 -0.64
CA PRO A 127 12.42 6.51 0.28
C PRO A 127 12.26 8.02 0.25
N TYR A 128 12.61 8.66 1.36
CA TYR A 128 12.63 10.11 1.47
C TYR A 128 13.85 10.58 2.27
N PHE A 129 14.20 11.82 2.06
CA PHE A 129 15.16 12.58 2.83
C PHE A 129 14.52 13.90 3.25
N SER A 130 14.79 14.36 4.48
CA SER A 130 14.22 15.61 4.99
C SER A 130 15.27 16.43 5.72
N MET A 131 15.10 17.76 5.66
CA MET A 131 15.88 18.71 6.44
C MET A 131 15.01 19.91 6.83
N GLY A 132 15.35 20.52 7.96
CA GLY A 132 14.54 21.63 8.44
C GLY A 132 15.15 22.44 9.57
N VAL A 133 14.28 23.24 10.20
CA VAL A 133 14.61 24.06 11.36
C VAL A 133 13.45 23.98 12.35
N GLY A 134 13.77 23.94 13.62
CA GLY A 134 12.77 23.92 14.68
C GLY A 134 13.25 24.66 15.92
N VAL A 135 12.29 24.95 16.78
CA VAL A 135 12.49 25.51 18.11
C VAL A 135 12.19 24.41 19.11
N LEU A 136 13.13 24.19 20.01
CA LEU A 136 13.00 23.28 21.15
C LEU A 136 12.60 24.06 22.37
N SER A 137 11.69 23.51 23.17
CA SER A 137 11.46 23.88 24.57
C SER A 137 11.78 22.68 25.42
N PHE A 138 12.61 22.84 26.43
CA PHE A 138 13.09 21.73 27.27
C PHE A 138 13.20 22.14 28.75
N ASN A 139 13.15 21.13 29.63
CA ASN A 139 13.36 21.32 31.05
C ASN A 139 13.99 20.07 31.65
N ALA A 140 15.26 20.18 32.03
CA ALA A 140 16.04 19.10 32.62
C ALA A 140 15.75 18.98 34.12
N LYS A 141 15.39 17.78 34.56
CA LYS A 141 15.19 17.40 35.95
C LYS A 141 16.11 16.25 36.30
N GLY A 142 16.59 16.25 37.54
CA GLY A 142 17.39 15.17 38.13
C GLY A 142 16.60 14.36 39.16
N ASP A 143 17.01 13.13 39.32
CA ASP A 143 16.61 12.25 40.41
C ASP A 143 17.73 12.32 41.47
N LEU A 144 17.60 13.28 42.41
CA LEU A 144 18.65 13.64 43.38
C LEU A 144 18.25 13.38 44.83
N ILE A 145 16.96 13.13 45.07
CA ILE A 145 16.40 12.82 46.39
C ILE A 145 15.45 11.63 46.29
N ASP A 146 15.32 10.88 47.38
CA ASP A 146 14.33 9.80 47.45
C ASP A 146 12.92 10.30 47.85
N GLU A 147 11.96 9.36 47.93
CA GLU A 147 10.57 9.66 48.31
C GLU A 147 10.45 10.30 49.72
N ASP A 148 11.42 10.08 50.60
CA ASP A 148 11.49 10.64 51.95
C ASP A 148 12.23 11.98 52.01
N GLY A 149 12.72 12.49 50.84
CA GLY A 149 13.47 13.75 50.73
C GLY A 149 14.95 13.64 51.14
N GLN A 150 15.50 12.44 51.16
CA GLN A 150 16.93 12.20 51.44
C GLN A 150 17.75 12.34 50.17
N SER A 151 18.86 13.10 50.22
CA SER A 151 19.76 13.26 49.08
C SER A 151 20.57 12.00 48.81
N TYR A 152 20.79 11.70 47.51
CA TYR A 152 21.65 10.61 47.08
C TYR A 152 23.11 10.99 47.07
N TYR A 153 23.96 10.24 47.85
CA TYR A 153 25.40 10.35 47.82
C TYR A 153 26.01 9.09 47.21
N TYR A 154 26.73 9.25 46.11
CA TYR A 154 27.44 8.17 45.46
C TYR A 154 28.76 7.89 46.15
N TRP A 155 29.01 6.63 46.45
CA TRP A 155 30.23 6.17 47.16
C TRP A 155 31.16 5.44 46.19
N SER A 156 32.48 5.39 46.54
CA SER A 156 33.50 4.73 45.70
C SER A 156 33.29 3.22 45.57
N ASP A 157 32.55 2.59 46.49
CA ASP A 157 32.15 1.19 46.44
C ASP A 157 30.97 0.93 45.46
N GLY A 158 30.43 1.96 44.81
CA GLY A 158 29.31 1.88 43.92
C GLY A 158 27.94 1.93 44.58
N SER A 159 27.87 2.05 45.88
CA SER A 159 26.62 2.20 46.63
C SER A 159 26.14 3.66 46.61
N ILE A 160 24.84 3.84 46.78
CA ILE A 160 24.20 5.14 46.99
C ILE A 160 23.76 5.17 48.46
N ARG A 161 24.04 6.25 49.17
CA ARG A 161 23.70 6.36 50.58
C ARG A 161 23.14 7.73 50.93
N ASP A 162 22.61 7.85 52.16
CA ASP A 162 21.99 9.06 52.71
C ASP A 162 22.99 10.10 53.20
N ALA A 163 24.29 9.80 53.21
CA ALA A 163 25.34 10.69 53.69
C ALA A 163 26.63 10.58 52.86
N PRO A 164 27.46 11.66 52.79
CA PRO A 164 28.73 11.64 52.07
C PRO A 164 29.73 10.65 52.66
N GLU A 165 30.52 9.96 51.83
CA GLU A 165 31.49 8.94 52.20
C GLU A 165 32.53 9.47 53.24
N ALA A 166 32.92 10.73 53.08
CA ALA A 166 33.93 11.33 53.97
C ALA A 166 33.44 11.59 55.42
N SER A 167 32.14 11.60 55.67
CA SER A 167 31.54 12.06 56.90
C SER A 167 30.69 11.04 57.66
N ALA A 168 30.44 9.85 57.10
CA ALA A 168 29.48 8.94 57.67
C ALA A 168 30.09 7.62 58.19
N VAL A 169 29.77 7.24 59.40
CA VAL A 169 30.16 5.97 60.06
C VAL A 169 29.04 4.91 59.83
N ASP A 170 27.77 5.34 59.74
CA ASP A 170 26.57 4.48 59.69
C ASP A 170 25.61 4.94 58.64
N ALA A 171 26.09 5.28 57.41
CA ALA A 171 25.24 5.70 56.33
C ALA A 171 24.35 4.54 55.81
N LEU A 172 23.06 4.82 55.64
CA LEU A 172 22.08 3.85 55.12
C LEU A 172 22.18 3.77 53.61
N ALA A 173 22.11 2.56 53.08
CA ALA A 173 22.05 2.36 51.64
C ALA A 173 20.67 2.80 51.10
N LEU A 174 20.70 3.62 50.06
CA LEU A 174 19.54 4.08 49.34
C LEU A 174 19.50 3.44 47.96
N TYR A 175 18.31 3.40 47.34
CA TYR A 175 18.10 2.98 45.97
C TYR A 175 17.38 4.10 45.24
N ARG A 176 17.79 4.37 44.02
CA ARG A 176 17.11 5.36 43.17
C ARG A 176 15.69 4.93 42.89
N ASP A 177 14.76 5.84 43.02
CA ASP A 177 13.34 5.65 42.74
C ASP A 177 12.98 6.01 41.27
N PHE A 178 13.94 6.61 40.54
CA PHE A 178 13.77 7.10 39.15
C PHE A 178 12.66 8.14 38.98
N ASN A 179 12.33 8.83 40.07
CA ASN A 179 11.43 9.96 40.06
C ASN A 179 12.24 11.24 39.91
N TYR A 180 12.13 11.91 38.77
CA TYR A 180 12.94 13.09 38.43
C TYR A 180 12.24 14.36 38.98
N GLU A 181 12.36 14.64 40.24
CA GLU A 181 11.65 15.70 40.93
C GLU A 181 12.41 17.05 40.92
N THR A 182 13.74 17.02 40.88
CA THR A 182 14.58 18.20 41.06
C THR A 182 14.77 18.94 39.74
N ASP A 183 14.36 20.21 39.67
CA ASP A 183 14.63 21.10 38.52
C ASP A 183 16.14 21.50 38.57
N LEU A 184 16.93 20.87 37.69
CA LEU A 184 18.39 21.04 37.67
C LEU A 184 18.82 22.47 37.36
N ARG A 185 18.04 23.23 36.60
CA ARG A 185 18.34 24.65 36.32
C ARG A 185 18.21 25.54 37.52
N LYS A 186 17.32 25.23 38.45
CA LYS A 186 17.01 26.00 39.65
C LYS A 186 17.68 25.47 40.91
N TRP A 187 18.47 24.40 40.78
CA TRP A 187 19.13 23.76 41.92
C TRP A 187 20.08 24.75 42.63
N GLU A 188 19.72 25.19 43.80
CA GLU A 188 20.41 26.24 44.53
C GLU A 188 21.86 25.85 44.95
N GLN A 189 22.14 24.57 45.11
CA GLN A 189 23.49 24.08 45.46
C GLN A 189 24.47 24.08 44.27
N GLN A 190 23.99 24.38 43.06
CA GLN A 190 24.80 24.60 41.84
C GLN A 190 25.96 23.61 41.67
N GLU A 191 25.75 22.36 41.96
CA GLU A 191 26.78 21.33 41.71
C GLU A 191 27.22 21.30 40.26
N TYR A 192 26.33 21.72 39.36
CA TYR A 192 26.56 21.77 37.89
C TYR A 192 27.11 23.12 37.41
N GLY A 193 26.98 24.20 38.19
CA GLY A 193 27.67 25.49 37.97
C GLY A 193 27.25 26.29 36.75
N LEU A 194 26.11 26.02 36.13
CA LEU A 194 25.69 26.69 34.91
C LEU A 194 24.86 27.96 35.11
N GLY A 195 24.22 28.12 36.27
CA GLY A 195 23.32 29.23 36.51
C GLY A 195 22.00 29.14 35.67
N ASP A 196 21.35 30.29 35.52
CA ASP A 196 20.08 30.36 34.80
C ASP A 196 20.31 30.47 33.25
N TYR A 197 19.82 29.52 32.49
CA TYR A 197 19.94 29.48 31.04
C TYR A 197 18.57 29.41 30.35
N SER A 198 18.54 29.67 29.05
CA SER A 198 17.30 29.62 28.27
C SER A 198 16.80 28.17 28.11
N GLN A 199 15.51 27.96 28.33
CA GLN A 199 14.84 26.70 28.08
C GLN A 199 14.39 26.55 26.63
N PHE A 200 14.78 27.48 25.73
CA PHE A 200 14.50 27.45 24.33
C PHE A 200 15.80 27.44 23.53
N ALA A 201 15.85 26.60 22.51
CA ALA A 201 16.96 26.48 21.58
C ALA A 201 16.47 26.24 20.16
N LEU A 202 17.30 26.59 19.19
CA LEU A 202 17.11 26.18 17.81
C LEU A 202 17.68 24.78 17.59
N ALA A 203 17.05 24.02 16.70
CA ALA A 203 17.55 22.74 16.23
C ALA A 203 17.37 22.58 14.72
N PHE A 204 18.28 21.79 14.13
CA PHE A 204 18.27 21.45 12.72
C PHE A 204 18.03 19.94 12.59
N PRO A 205 16.78 19.52 12.33
CA PRO A 205 16.46 18.14 12.04
C PRO A 205 16.94 17.76 10.64
N VAL A 206 17.59 16.60 10.53
CA VAL A 206 17.94 15.93 9.27
C VAL A 206 17.42 14.51 9.37
N GLY A 207 16.59 14.10 8.43
CA GLY A 207 15.90 12.82 8.49
C GLY A 207 15.97 12.03 7.21
N ALA A 208 15.80 10.74 7.34
CA ALA A 208 15.62 9.83 6.23
C ALA A 208 14.66 8.68 6.62
N GLY A 209 14.01 8.10 5.62
CA GLY A 209 13.08 7.01 5.86
C GLY A 209 12.47 6.49 4.58
N ALA A 210 11.39 5.73 4.73
CA ALA A 210 10.61 5.22 3.61
C ALA A 210 9.12 5.29 3.92
N HIS A 211 8.35 5.67 2.91
CA HIS A 211 6.90 5.62 2.89
C HIS A 211 6.44 4.31 2.26
N PHE A 212 5.42 3.71 2.84
CA PHE A 212 4.79 2.47 2.40
C PHE A 212 3.31 2.76 2.14
N ARG A 213 2.87 2.60 0.89
CA ARG A 213 1.49 2.86 0.50
C ARG A 213 0.58 1.77 1.02
N ILE A 214 -0.49 2.14 1.73
CA ILE A 214 -1.56 1.24 2.17
C ILE A 214 -2.77 1.40 1.24
N SER A 215 -3.13 2.64 0.93
CA SER A 215 -4.21 3.01 0.02
C SER A 215 -3.88 4.34 -0.67
N ASP A 216 -4.76 4.81 -1.54
CA ASP A 216 -4.58 6.09 -2.25
C ASP A 216 -4.52 7.29 -1.30
N ARG A 217 -5.12 7.18 -0.11
CA ARG A 217 -5.19 8.25 0.90
C ARG A 217 -4.38 7.98 2.17
N THR A 218 -3.86 6.76 2.32
CA THR A 218 -3.21 6.36 3.56
C THR A 218 -1.89 5.70 3.27
N PHE A 219 -0.85 6.15 3.93
CA PHE A 219 0.45 5.50 3.91
C PHE A 219 1.08 5.54 5.31
N PHE A 220 1.90 4.57 5.60
CA PHE A 220 2.74 4.62 6.78
C PHE A 220 4.19 4.90 6.40
N SER A 221 4.97 5.41 7.34
CA SER A 221 6.40 5.60 7.14
C SER A 221 7.20 5.10 8.33
N LEU A 222 8.37 4.58 8.02
CA LEU A 222 9.43 4.31 8.97
C LEU A 222 10.53 5.32 8.72
N GLY A 223 10.97 6.03 9.77
CA GLY A 223 11.96 7.05 9.61
C GLY A 223 12.82 7.24 10.84
N VAL A 224 13.95 7.86 10.61
CA VAL A 224 14.85 8.37 11.65
C VAL A 224 15.14 9.83 11.35
N SER A 225 15.16 10.68 12.38
CA SER A 225 15.57 12.06 12.26
C SER A 225 16.55 12.42 13.36
N TYR A 226 17.70 12.93 12.95
CA TYR A 226 18.73 13.44 13.84
C TYR A 226 18.55 14.94 14.01
N HIS A 227 18.40 15.37 15.26
CA HIS A 227 18.18 16.76 15.64
C HIS A 227 19.45 17.32 16.25
N TYR A 228 20.17 18.12 15.50
CA TYR A 228 21.29 18.89 16.01
C TYR A 228 20.79 20.17 16.67
N SER A 229 20.94 20.31 17.99
CA SER A 229 20.52 21.53 18.71
C SER A 229 21.65 22.57 18.76
N LEU A 230 21.27 23.83 18.86
CA LEU A 230 22.23 24.92 19.11
C LEU A 230 22.39 25.22 20.62
N THR A 231 22.28 24.19 21.44
CA THR A 231 22.49 24.30 22.88
C THR A 231 23.25 23.10 23.42
N ASP A 232 23.99 23.32 24.48
CA ASP A 232 24.83 22.35 25.20
C ASP A 232 24.27 22.10 26.61
N VAL A 233 22.96 22.36 26.82
CA VAL A 233 22.35 22.27 28.17
C VAL A 233 21.05 21.50 28.22
N LEU A 234 20.80 20.60 27.23
CA LEU A 234 19.60 19.73 27.22
C LEU A 234 19.65 18.76 28.44
N ASP A 235 20.84 18.37 28.86
CA ASP A 235 21.11 17.52 30.02
C ASP A 235 21.59 18.31 31.28
N ASN A 236 21.60 19.63 31.16
CA ASN A 236 22.11 20.54 32.21
C ASN A 236 23.62 20.42 32.47
N VAL A 237 24.42 19.96 31.50
CA VAL A 237 25.88 19.95 31.53
C VAL A 237 26.38 20.69 30.30
N ALA A 238 27.42 21.53 30.46
CA ALA A 238 27.98 22.24 29.30
C ALA A 238 29.48 22.45 29.47
N PHE A 239 30.15 22.74 28.37
CA PHE A 239 31.59 23.05 28.36
C PHE A 239 31.97 24.22 29.28
N GLU A 240 31.10 25.21 29.40
CA GLU A 240 31.30 26.39 30.29
C GLU A 240 30.95 26.13 31.75
N GLY A 241 30.55 24.92 32.13
CA GLY A 241 30.25 24.54 33.50
C GLY A 241 31.44 24.74 34.42
N THR A 242 31.21 25.30 35.62
CA THR A 242 32.28 25.62 36.60
C THR A 242 32.59 24.48 37.54
N SER A 243 31.59 23.66 37.89
CA SER A 243 31.76 22.51 38.82
C SER A 243 31.93 21.21 38.06
N ILE A 244 31.14 21.01 37.02
CA ILE A 244 31.23 19.86 36.10
C ILE A 244 31.37 20.42 34.68
N GLN A 245 32.52 20.12 34.08
CA GLN A 245 32.81 20.58 32.73
C GLN A 245 32.38 19.51 31.73
N GLY A 246 31.49 19.89 30.81
CA GLY A 246 31.05 19.09 29.67
C GLY A 246 32.06 19.04 28.51
N SER A 247 31.71 18.36 27.49
CA SER A 247 32.45 18.27 26.24
C SER A 247 32.31 19.54 25.40
N LYS A 248 33.17 19.71 24.38
CA LYS A 248 33.02 20.76 23.36
C LYS A 248 32.07 20.29 22.30
N GLY A 249 30.81 20.56 22.43
CA GLY A 249 29.85 20.19 21.43
C GLY A 249 28.43 20.49 21.89
N ASN A 250 27.57 20.79 20.93
CA ASN A 250 26.17 20.97 21.28
C ASN A 250 25.48 19.60 21.41
N ASP A 251 24.47 19.54 22.24
CA ASP A 251 23.63 18.38 22.42
C ASP A 251 22.84 18.05 21.19
N SER A 252 22.53 16.79 21.01
CA SER A 252 21.71 16.29 19.91
C SER A 252 20.86 15.10 20.33
N PHE A 253 19.88 14.76 19.51
CA PHE A 253 19.08 13.57 19.75
C PHE A 253 18.60 12.95 18.44
N LEU A 254 18.34 11.66 18.47
CA LEU A 254 17.77 10.87 17.39
C LEU A 254 16.32 10.55 17.73
N TYR A 255 15.42 10.79 16.79
CA TYR A 255 14.03 10.36 16.83
C TYR A 255 13.81 9.26 15.79
N SER A 256 13.60 8.02 16.27
CA SER A 256 13.24 6.88 15.42
C SER A 256 11.74 6.66 15.55
N HIS A 257 11.03 6.67 14.43
CA HIS A 257 9.57 6.74 14.47
C HIS A 257 8.88 5.92 13.39
N LEU A 258 7.66 5.50 13.70
CA LEU A 258 6.63 5.04 12.81
C LEU A 258 5.59 6.15 12.70
N SER A 259 5.16 6.49 11.48
CA SER A 259 4.14 7.50 11.24
C SER A 259 3.03 6.96 10.36
N LEU A 260 1.80 7.38 10.66
CA LEU A 260 0.63 7.10 9.84
C LEU A 260 0.14 8.42 9.24
N HIS A 261 0.01 8.44 7.93
CA HIS A 261 -0.32 9.62 7.13
C HIS A 261 -1.71 9.45 6.52
N PHE A 262 -2.50 10.53 6.61
CA PHE A 262 -3.86 10.59 6.07
C PHE A 262 -4.02 11.79 5.16
N ASP A 263 -4.28 11.53 3.90
CA ASP A 263 -4.72 12.55 2.96
C ASP A 263 -6.24 12.71 3.08
N LEU A 264 -6.64 13.72 3.85
CA LEU A 264 -8.06 13.95 4.17
C LEU A 264 -8.79 14.78 3.10
N PHE A 265 -8.05 15.44 2.23
CA PHE A 265 -8.58 16.51 1.39
C PHE A 265 -8.46 16.25 -0.12
N SER A 266 -7.60 15.31 -0.53
CA SER A 266 -7.52 14.91 -1.94
C SER A 266 -8.67 14.00 -2.31
N ASP A 267 -9.25 14.21 -3.49
CA ASP A 267 -10.20 13.26 -4.03
C ASP A 267 -9.43 12.01 -4.50
N PRO A 268 -9.92 10.80 -4.25
CA PRO A 268 -9.30 9.59 -4.78
C PRO A 268 -9.29 9.66 -6.31
N GLU A 269 -8.20 9.24 -6.94
CA GLU A 269 -8.12 9.16 -8.41
C GLU A 269 -9.25 8.29 -8.99
N THR A 270 -9.54 7.16 -8.33
CA THR A 270 -10.67 6.28 -8.64
C THR A 270 -12.01 7.02 -8.64
N ARG A 271 -12.25 7.91 -7.67
CA ARG A 271 -13.51 8.64 -7.58
C ARG A 271 -13.69 9.67 -8.69
N THR A 272 -12.60 10.25 -9.20
CA THR A 272 -12.65 11.17 -10.34
C THR A 272 -13.04 10.42 -11.61
N VAL A 273 -12.50 9.23 -11.83
CA VAL A 273 -12.87 8.34 -12.93
C VAL A 273 -14.31 7.85 -12.75
N GLU A 274 -14.71 7.39 -11.57
CA GLU A 274 -16.08 6.98 -11.26
C GLU A 274 -17.09 8.12 -11.48
N LEU A 275 -16.76 9.38 -11.11
CA LEU A 275 -17.63 10.52 -11.33
C LEU A 275 -17.74 10.92 -12.80
N LEU A 276 -16.68 10.72 -13.60
CA LEU A 276 -16.72 10.94 -15.05
C LEU A 276 -17.61 9.94 -15.77
N TYR A 277 -17.72 8.73 -15.24
CA TYR A 277 -18.51 7.64 -15.81
C TYR A 277 -19.76 7.29 -14.98
N ALA A 278 -20.08 8.05 -13.94
CA ALA A 278 -21.22 7.77 -13.05
C ALA A 278 -22.58 7.86 -13.76
N ASP A 279 -22.67 8.63 -14.84
CA ASP A 279 -23.87 8.74 -15.68
C ASP A 279 -23.86 7.82 -16.89
N VAL A 280 -22.78 7.02 -17.07
CA VAL A 280 -22.66 6.04 -18.15
C VAL A 280 -22.95 4.65 -17.54
N GLU A 281 -24.10 4.11 -17.86
CA GLU A 281 -24.36 2.68 -17.65
C GLU A 281 -23.39 1.90 -18.54
N PHE A 282 -22.25 1.55 -17.99
CA PHE A 282 -21.23 0.77 -18.67
C PHE A 282 -21.61 -0.70 -18.48
N ASP A 283 -22.35 -1.24 -19.45
CA ASP A 283 -22.53 -2.67 -19.57
C ASP A 283 -21.39 -3.21 -20.45
N PRO A 284 -20.40 -3.92 -19.90
CA PRO A 284 -19.29 -4.45 -20.68
C PRO A 284 -19.75 -5.38 -21.80
N LEU A 285 -20.90 -6.07 -21.64
CA LEU A 285 -21.46 -6.93 -22.66
C LEU A 285 -21.96 -6.17 -23.90
N LEU A 286 -22.16 -4.84 -23.81
CA LEU A 286 -22.55 -4.01 -24.95
C LEU A 286 -21.37 -3.56 -25.80
N PHE A 287 -20.13 -3.79 -25.36
CA PHE A 287 -18.91 -3.30 -26.02
C PHE A 287 -17.90 -4.42 -26.33
N ASP A 288 -18.27 -5.66 -26.05
CA ASP A 288 -17.45 -6.81 -26.45
C ASP A 288 -17.55 -7.03 -27.96
N ASP A 289 -16.44 -7.39 -28.56
CA ASP A 289 -16.23 -7.76 -29.97
C ASP A 289 -15.20 -8.90 -29.94
N GLU A 290 -15.71 -10.16 -29.84
CA GLU A 290 -14.89 -11.33 -29.55
C GLU A 290 -13.98 -11.72 -30.72
N ASP A 291 -14.42 -11.46 -31.96
CA ASP A 291 -13.66 -11.84 -33.18
C ASP A 291 -12.87 -10.69 -33.80
N GLY A 292 -13.12 -9.44 -33.35
CA GLY A 292 -12.36 -8.27 -33.76
C GLY A 292 -12.67 -7.77 -35.16
N ASP A 293 -13.90 -7.96 -35.61
CA ASP A 293 -14.38 -7.56 -36.95
C ASP A 293 -14.96 -6.13 -36.97
N PHE A 294 -14.96 -5.44 -35.79
CA PHE A 294 -15.52 -4.11 -35.55
C PHE A 294 -17.05 -4.03 -35.47
N VAL A 295 -17.73 -5.15 -35.37
CA VAL A 295 -19.15 -5.24 -35.05
C VAL A 295 -19.27 -5.83 -33.67
N LEU A 296 -19.99 -5.13 -32.76
CA LEU A 296 -20.13 -5.57 -31.38
C LEU A 296 -20.93 -6.87 -31.29
N ASP A 297 -20.59 -7.75 -30.36
CA ASP A 297 -21.22 -9.06 -30.13
C ASP A 297 -22.76 -8.99 -30.08
N VAL A 298 -23.30 -7.89 -29.50
CA VAL A 298 -24.77 -7.68 -29.42
C VAL A 298 -25.43 -7.40 -30.78
N ALA A 299 -24.67 -6.97 -31.77
CA ALA A 299 -25.15 -6.68 -33.15
C ALA A 299 -24.67 -7.70 -34.15
N ASP A 300 -23.63 -8.47 -33.76
CA ASP A 300 -23.01 -9.46 -34.62
C ASP A 300 -23.89 -10.71 -34.77
N ARG A 301 -24.06 -11.14 -36.04
CA ARG A 301 -24.78 -12.37 -36.42
C ARG A 301 -23.86 -13.49 -36.84
N CYS A 302 -22.61 -13.18 -37.08
CA CYS A 302 -21.63 -14.13 -37.58
C CYS A 302 -20.39 -14.21 -36.62
N PRO A 303 -20.57 -14.57 -35.34
CA PRO A 303 -19.49 -14.61 -34.39
C PRO A 303 -18.41 -15.61 -34.82
N GLY A 304 -17.19 -15.15 -34.89
CA GLY A 304 -16.03 -15.93 -35.29
C GLY A 304 -15.57 -15.62 -36.74
N THR A 305 -15.89 -14.45 -37.27
CA THR A 305 -15.33 -13.94 -38.54
C THR A 305 -13.81 -13.78 -38.40
N PRO A 306 -13.01 -14.29 -39.35
CA PRO A 306 -11.57 -14.18 -39.23
C PRO A 306 -11.10 -12.72 -39.26
N TYR A 307 -10.17 -12.37 -38.37
CA TYR A 307 -9.63 -11.02 -38.26
C TYR A 307 -9.13 -10.46 -39.61
N GLY A 308 -9.63 -9.28 -39.98
CA GLY A 308 -9.24 -8.58 -41.19
C GLY A 308 -10.04 -8.93 -42.44
N VAL A 309 -11.11 -9.73 -42.31
CA VAL A 309 -12.10 -9.96 -43.38
C VAL A 309 -13.05 -8.77 -43.42
N GLU A 310 -13.43 -8.32 -44.60
CA GLU A 310 -14.48 -7.29 -44.76
C GLU A 310 -15.85 -7.89 -44.43
N VAL A 311 -16.57 -7.21 -43.52
CA VAL A 311 -17.89 -7.63 -43.06
C VAL A 311 -18.97 -6.60 -43.38
N ASP A 312 -20.20 -7.04 -43.36
CA ASP A 312 -21.36 -6.15 -43.44
C ASP A 312 -21.67 -5.48 -42.10
N THR A 313 -22.75 -4.72 -42.01
CA THR A 313 -23.18 -4.05 -40.77
C THR A 313 -23.66 -4.99 -39.65
N LEU A 314 -23.71 -6.28 -39.92
CA LEU A 314 -24.15 -7.34 -39.00
C LEU A 314 -23.01 -8.31 -38.65
N GLY A 315 -21.76 -7.98 -39.00
CA GLY A 315 -20.60 -8.81 -38.69
C GLY A 315 -20.40 -10.01 -39.62
N CYS A 316 -21.20 -10.12 -40.66
CA CYS A 316 -21.08 -11.25 -41.58
C CYS A 316 -20.14 -10.92 -42.75
N PRO A 317 -19.23 -11.85 -43.12
CA PRO A 317 -18.35 -11.67 -44.24
C PRO A 317 -19.10 -11.31 -45.54
N MET A 318 -18.52 -10.39 -46.29
CA MET A 318 -19.12 -9.98 -47.59
C MET A 318 -19.18 -11.16 -48.54
N ASP A 319 -20.31 -11.26 -49.23
CA ASP A 319 -20.59 -12.19 -50.36
C ASP A 319 -21.22 -11.36 -51.47
N PHE A 320 -20.38 -10.92 -52.42
CA PHE A 320 -20.76 -9.92 -53.40
C PHE A 320 -21.70 -10.44 -54.48
N ASP A 321 -21.54 -11.70 -54.94
CA ASP A 321 -22.33 -12.31 -55.98
C ASP A 321 -23.49 -13.20 -55.45
N MET A 322 -23.55 -13.32 -54.10
CA MET A 322 -24.62 -14.02 -53.38
C MET A 322 -24.76 -15.50 -53.73
N ASP A 323 -23.63 -16.16 -53.93
CA ASP A 323 -23.60 -17.59 -54.22
C ASP A 323 -23.57 -18.47 -52.96
N GLY A 324 -23.37 -17.84 -51.78
CA GLY A 324 -23.32 -18.46 -50.46
C GLY A 324 -21.93 -18.76 -49.93
N VAL A 325 -20.88 -18.37 -50.67
CA VAL A 325 -19.49 -18.45 -50.23
C VAL A 325 -18.97 -17.04 -50.10
N ALA A 326 -18.38 -16.73 -48.92
CA ALA A 326 -17.87 -15.38 -48.65
C ALA A 326 -16.67 -15.05 -49.54
N ASP A 327 -16.55 -13.78 -49.96
CA ASP A 327 -15.55 -13.28 -50.92
C ASP A 327 -14.12 -13.69 -50.56
N TYR A 328 -13.78 -13.80 -49.28
CA TYR A 328 -12.44 -14.16 -48.79
C TYR A 328 -12.11 -15.65 -48.97
N LEU A 329 -13.14 -16.51 -49.15
CA LEU A 329 -13.03 -17.93 -49.45
C LEU A 329 -13.33 -18.25 -50.94
N ASP A 330 -13.98 -17.32 -51.62
CA ASP A 330 -14.47 -17.49 -52.94
C ASP A 330 -13.36 -17.31 -53.99
N ARG A 331 -13.28 -18.29 -54.91
CA ARG A 331 -12.36 -18.27 -56.06
C ARG A 331 -12.99 -17.72 -57.34
N GLU A 332 -14.32 -17.69 -57.43
CA GLU A 332 -15.06 -17.20 -58.62
C GLU A 332 -15.98 -16.03 -58.21
N LEU A 333 -15.42 -14.88 -57.91
CA LEU A 333 -16.07 -13.68 -57.38
C LEU A 333 -17.23 -13.09 -58.25
N ASP A 334 -17.70 -13.76 -59.31
CA ASP A 334 -18.77 -13.31 -60.21
C ASP A 334 -19.58 -14.51 -60.64
N THR A 335 -20.05 -15.34 -59.74
CA THR A 335 -20.88 -16.52 -59.99
C THR A 335 -22.24 -16.11 -60.52
N ARG A 336 -22.76 -16.86 -61.50
CA ARG A 336 -24.07 -16.56 -62.09
C ARG A 336 -25.19 -16.80 -61.09
N PRO A 337 -26.16 -15.85 -60.95
CA PRO A 337 -27.26 -16.02 -60.04
C PRO A 337 -27.98 -17.33 -60.16
N GLY A 338 -28.03 -18.14 -59.09
CA GLY A 338 -28.69 -19.45 -59.09
C GLY A 338 -27.86 -20.62 -59.60
N ALA A 339 -26.57 -20.42 -59.90
CA ALA A 339 -25.64 -21.52 -60.13
C ALA A 339 -25.36 -22.26 -58.78
N TRP A 340 -25.01 -23.52 -58.87
CA TRP A 340 -24.53 -24.30 -57.74
C TRP A 340 -23.03 -24.22 -57.75
N VAL A 341 -22.49 -23.94 -56.58
CA VAL A 341 -21.04 -23.79 -56.34
C VAL A 341 -20.51 -24.85 -55.39
N ASP A 342 -19.21 -25.09 -55.41
CA ASP A 342 -18.50 -25.89 -54.40
C ASP A 342 -18.16 -25.07 -53.16
N ASP A 343 -17.45 -25.67 -52.21
CA ASP A 343 -17.03 -25.03 -50.96
C ASP A 343 -16.02 -23.88 -51.16
N GLU A 344 -15.50 -23.69 -52.39
CA GLU A 344 -14.56 -22.63 -52.77
C GLU A 344 -15.21 -21.58 -53.70
N GLY A 345 -16.55 -21.59 -53.85
CA GLY A 345 -17.32 -20.65 -54.66
C GLY A 345 -17.27 -20.92 -56.17
N VAL A 346 -16.67 -22.02 -56.60
CA VAL A 346 -16.52 -22.32 -58.04
C VAL A 346 -17.78 -23.01 -58.59
N THR A 347 -18.29 -22.46 -59.64
CA THR A 347 -19.49 -23.00 -60.34
C THR A 347 -19.33 -24.48 -60.71
N LEU A 348 -20.26 -25.32 -60.24
CA LEU A 348 -20.27 -26.75 -60.47
C LEU A 348 -20.85 -27.05 -61.89
N GLU A 349 -20.11 -27.81 -62.69
CA GLU A 349 -20.65 -28.38 -63.92
C GLU A 349 -21.69 -29.47 -63.61
N GLU A 350 -22.64 -29.69 -64.49
CA GLU A 350 -23.79 -30.62 -64.34
C GLU A 350 -23.35 -32.04 -63.92
N GLU A 351 -22.19 -32.51 -64.33
CA GLU A 351 -21.65 -33.82 -64.00
C GLU A 351 -21.14 -33.85 -62.53
N ALA A 352 -20.46 -32.81 -62.04
CA ALA A 352 -19.97 -32.67 -60.67
C ALA A 352 -21.12 -32.52 -59.69
N PHE A 353 -22.15 -31.76 -60.03
CA PHE A 353 -23.39 -31.63 -59.29
C PHE A 353 -24.12 -32.95 -59.06
N LEU A 354 -24.24 -33.77 -60.12
CA LEU A 354 -24.86 -35.11 -60.06
C LEU A 354 -24.05 -36.08 -59.22
N GLU A 355 -22.72 -35.92 -59.11
CA GLU A 355 -21.86 -36.72 -58.27
C GLU A 355 -22.01 -36.31 -56.79
N LEU A 356 -22.12 -35.04 -56.45
CA LEU A 356 -22.43 -34.51 -55.16
C LEU A 356 -23.79 -34.98 -54.62
N LEU A 357 -24.81 -34.98 -55.46
CA LEU A 357 -26.13 -35.55 -55.12
C LEU A 357 -26.07 -37.03 -54.75
N LYS A 358 -25.22 -37.83 -55.43
CA LYS A 358 -24.99 -39.24 -55.08
C LYS A 358 -24.26 -39.45 -53.78
N LEU A 359 -23.38 -38.52 -53.42
CA LEU A 359 -22.69 -38.54 -52.13
C LEU A 359 -23.65 -38.19 -51.00
N ARG A 360 -24.55 -37.21 -51.17
CA ARG A 360 -25.58 -36.83 -50.21
C ARG A 360 -26.54 -38.02 -49.88
N ASP A 361 -26.89 -38.84 -50.87
CA ASP A 361 -27.71 -40.04 -50.56
C ASP A 361 -26.99 -41.13 -49.76
N LYS A 362 -25.66 -40.99 -49.58
CA LYS A 362 -24.82 -41.85 -48.71
C LYS A 362 -24.47 -41.18 -47.39
N ALA A 363 -24.92 -39.92 -47.17
CA ALA A 363 -24.64 -39.21 -45.94
C ALA A 363 -25.29 -39.88 -44.74
N MET A 364 -24.72 -39.63 -43.58
CA MET A 364 -25.10 -40.13 -42.29
C MET A 364 -26.61 -40.05 -42.04
N SER A 365 -27.21 -41.09 -41.49
CA SER A 365 -28.65 -41.06 -41.16
C SER A 365 -28.91 -39.92 -40.13
N ARG A 366 -30.13 -39.39 -40.17
CA ARG A 366 -30.55 -38.34 -39.24
C ARG A 366 -30.35 -38.77 -37.78
N GLU A 367 -30.57 -40.03 -37.42
CA GLU A 367 -30.31 -40.58 -36.09
C GLU A 367 -28.82 -40.50 -35.71
N SER A 368 -27.93 -40.84 -36.64
CA SER A 368 -26.49 -40.75 -36.38
C SER A 368 -25.99 -39.31 -36.31
N ALA A 369 -26.60 -38.36 -37.01
CA ALA A 369 -26.29 -36.93 -36.93
C ALA A 369 -26.81 -36.33 -35.60
N GLU A 370 -27.98 -36.75 -35.15
CA GLU A 370 -28.52 -36.34 -33.86
C GLU A 370 -27.67 -36.90 -32.70
N GLU A 371 -27.19 -38.14 -32.80
CA GLU A 371 -26.27 -38.74 -31.84
C GLU A 371 -24.91 -38.01 -31.82
N TYR A 372 -24.35 -37.65 -32.97
CA TYR A 372 -23.10 -36.92 -33.09
C TYR A 372 -23.23 -35.49 -32.51
N ASN A 373 -24.32 -34.80 -32.77
CA ASN A 373 -24.58 -33.48 -32.22
C ASN A 373 -24.80 -33.52 -30.70
N SER A 374 -25.40 -34.56 -30.15
CA SER A 374 -25.55 -34.70 -28.69
C SER A 374 -24.19 -34.90 -27.97
N ILE A 375 -23.24 -35.54 -28.63
CA ILE A 375 -21.87 -35.71 -28.14
C ILE A 375 -21.10 -34.38 -28.19
N ILE A 376 -21.26 -33.57 -29.24
CA ILE A 376 -20.56 -32.28 -29.38
C ILE A 376 -21.17 -31.21 -28.48
N SER A 377 -22.48 -31.20 -28.30
CA SER A 377 -23.19 -30.21 -27.48
C SER A 377 -23.02 -30.42 -25.97
N GLY A 378 -22.28 -31.44 -25.54
CA GLY A 378 -22.05 -31.73 -24.13
C GLY A 378 -23.24 -32.32 -23.38
N GLU A 379 -24.34 -32.66 -24.10
CA GLU A 379 -25.50 -33.34 -23.52
C GLU A 379 -25.26 -34.83 -23.21
N TYR A 380 -24.14 -35.40 -23.69
CA TYR A 380 -23.72 -36.76 -23.43
C TYR A 380 -22.30 -36.72 -22.83
N LEU A 381 -22.20 -36.53 -21.53
CA LEU A 381 -21.00 -36.92 -20.79
C LEU A 381 -21.14 -38.42 -20.48
N PRO A 382 -20.19 -39.28 -20.91
CA PRO A 382 -20.18 -40.65 -20.41
C PRO A 382 -19.99 -40.54 -18.89
N PRO A 383 -20.72 -41.35 -18.09
CA PRO A 383 -20.55 -41.33 -16.64
C PRO A 383 -19.06 -41.53 -16.32
N ALA A 384 -18.48 -40.61 -15.59
CA ALA A 384 -17.12 -40.72 -15.11
C ALA A 384 -16.97 -42.03 -14.35
N GLN A 385 -16.13 -42.94 -14.80
CA GLN A 385 -15.81 -44.20 -14.11
C GLN A 385 -14.76 -43.97 -13.02
N VAL A 386 -14.84 -42.89 -12.29
CA VAL A 386 -13.94 -42.59 -11.17
C VAL A 386 -14.75 -42.76 -9.91
N ASP A 387 -14.52 -43.84 -9.16
CA ASP A 387 -15.16 -44.04 -7.87
C ASP A 387 -14.74 -42.92 -6.91
N ILE A 388 -15.71 -42.11 -6.46
CA ILE A 388 -15.48 -41.10 -5.44
C ILE A 388 -14.92 -41.78 -4.19
N PRO A 389 -13.75 -41.35 -3.64
CA PRO A 389 -13.20 -41.89 -2.42
C PRO A 389 -14.21 -41.91 -1.28
N GLU A 390 -14.25 -43.00 -0.47
CA GLU A 390 -15.27 -43.19 0.59
C GLU A 390 -15.43 -41.96 1.50
N LYS A 391 -14.35 -41.24 1.76
CA LYS A 391 -14.33 -40.01 2.59
C LYS A 391 -15.04 -38.81 1.96
N PHE A 392 -15.22 -38.79 0.63
CA PHE A 392 -15.86 -37.70 -0.11
C PHE A 392 -17.23 -38.09 -0.68
N GLN A 393 -17.66 -39.33 -0.54
CA GLN A 393 -18.98 -39.79 -1.03
C GLN A 393 -20.17 -39.02 -0.42
N SER A 394 -20.03 -38.49 0.79
CA SER A 394 -21.06 -37.69 1.41
C SER A 394 -21.22 -36.30 0.83
N LEU A 395 -20.28 -35.87 -0.04
CA LEU A 395 -20.26 -34.56 -0.67
C LEU A 395 -20.93 -34.56 -2.04
N ASP A 396 -21.13 -35.76 -2.63
CA ASP A 396 -21.97 -36.01 -3.78
C ASP A 396 -23.44 -35.97 -3.31
N THR A 397 -24.07 -34.81 -3.44
CA THR A 397 -25.39 -34.53 -2.89
C THR A 397 -26.54 -35.04 -3.74
N ASP A 398 -26.34 -35.15 -5.05
CA ASP A 398 -27.33 -35.65 -6.00
C ASP A 398 -27.15 -37.13 -6.30
N GLY A 399 -26.03 -37.74 -5.90
CA GLY A 399 -25.79 -39.19 -5.97
C GLY A 399 -25.49 -39.66 -7.41
N ASP A 400 -25.00 -38.77 -8.26
CA ASP A 400 -24.70 -39.06 -9.66
C ASP A 400 -23.35 -39.75 -9.85
N GLY A 401 -22.53 -39.85 -8.80
CA GLY A 401 -21.18 -40.46 -8.80
C GLY A 401 -20.09 -39.57 -9.34
N TYR A 402 -20.34 -38.27 -9.45
CA TYR A 402 -19.43 -37.25 -9.90
C TYR A 402 -19.50 -36.04 -8.97
N LEU A 403 -18.38 -35.43 -8.61
CA LEU A 403 -18.38 -34.19 -7.85
C LEU A 403 -18.47 -33.00 -8.79
N SER A 404 -19.60 -32.34 -8.81
CA SER A 404 -19.84 -31.14 -9.60
C SER A 404 -19.13 -29.92 -9.00
N PHE A 405 -18.93 -28.89 -9.81
CA PHE A 405 -18.34 -27.63 -9.32
C PHE A 405 -19.23 -26.94 -8.28
N GLU A 406 -20.56 -27.10 -8.38
CA GLU A 406 -21.52 -26.54 -7.41
C GLU A 406 -21.39 -27.23 -6.04
N GLU A 407 -21.22 -28.53 -6.03
CA GLU A 407 -20.99 -29.30 -4.81
C GLU A 407 -19.64 -28.97 -4.15
N LEU A 408 -18.59 -28.83 -4.97
CA LEU A 408 -17.29 -28.38 -4.46
C LEU A 408 -17.36 -26.98 -3.82
N LEU A 409 -18.05 -26.03 -4.44
CA LEU A 409 -18.27 -24.70 -3.86
C LEU A 409 -19.04 -24.76 -2.55
N GLN A 410 -20.09 -25.59 -2.47
CA GLN A 410 -20.87 -25.76 -1.26
C GLN A 410 -20.02 -26.33 -0.11
N VAL A 411 -19.13 -27.27 -0.40
CA VAL A 411 -18.19 -27.82 0.58
C VAL A 411 -17.20 -26.77 1.06
N ILE A 412 -16.68 -25.94 0.17
CA ILE A 412 -15.77 -24.85 0.52
C ILE A 412 -16.48 -23.84 1.44
N ASP A 413 -17.70 -23.46 1.13
CA ASP A 413 -18.48 -22.53 1.96
C ASP A 413 -18.74 -23.12 3.36
N GLN A 414 -19.17 -24.39 3.45
CA GLN A 414 -19.40 -25.09 4.72
C GLN A 414 -18.11 -25.25 5.54
N TYR A 415 -16.97 -25.41 4.90
CA TYR A 415 -15.66 -25.45 5.57
C TYR A 415 -15.33 -24.11 6.22
N PHE A 416 -15.52 -23.00 5.50
CA PHE A 416 -15.25 -21.66 6.04
C PHE A 416 -16.25 -21.25 7.14
N ASP A 417 -17.48 -21.76 7.08
CA ASP A 417 -18.51 -21.55 8.12
C ASP A 417 -18.35 -22.49 9.33
N ALA A 418 -17.32 -23.34 9.32
CA ALA A 418 -17.05 -24.35 10.35
C ALA A 418 -18.22 -25.33 10.58
N GLU A 419 -19.00 -25.61 9.54
CA GLU A 419 -20.10 -26.60 9.55
C GLU A 419 -19.60 -28.00 9.15
N LEU A 420 -18.43 -28.07 8.48
CA LEU A 420 -17.81 -29.32 8.04
C LEU A 420 -16.49 -29.55 8.78
N ASP A 421 -16.29 -30.72 9.35
CA ASP A 421 -15.10 -31.12 10.10
C ASP A 421 -14.06 -31.77 9.14
N LEU A 422 -13.56 -30.99 8.17
CA LEU A 422 -12.48 -31.37 7.28
C LEU A 422 -11.22 -30.58 7.65
N ASP A 423 -10.05 -31.23 7.59
CA ASP A 423 -8.79 -30.50 7.77
C ASP A 423 -8.28 -29.92 6.43
N LEU A 424 -7.27 -29.06 6.51
CA LEU A 424 -6.70 -28.38 5.33
C LEU A 424 -6.10 -29.37 4.30
N GLU A 425 -5.60 -30.50 4.77
CA GLU A 425 -5.03 -31.55 3.92
C GLU A 425 -6.14 -32.28 3.15
N GLU A 426 -7.27 -32.54 3.81
CA GLU A 426 -8.45 -33.18 3.19
C GLU A 426 -9.11 -32.26 2.13
N ILE A 427 -9.16 -30.94 2.37
CA ILE A 427 -9.61 -29.97 1.35
C ILE A 427 -8.68 -29.96 0.14
N ARG A 428 -7.36 -30.07 0.35
CA ARG A 428 -6.41 -30.17 -0.75
C ARG A 428 -6.59 -31.47 -1.55
N GLU A 429 -6.76 -32.58 -0.89
CA GLU A 429 -6.99 -33.88 -1.53
C GLU A 429 -8.33 -33.87 -2.30
N LEU A 430 -9.37 -33.25 -1.75
CA LEU A 430 -10.66 -33.08 -2.43
C LEU A 430 -10.49 -32.28 -3.74
N ASN A 431 -9.74 -31.19 -3.68
CA ASN A 431 -9.47 -30.37 -4.84
C ASN A 431 -8.64 -31.11 -5.91
N GLU A 432 -7.60 -31.86 -5.49
CA GLU A 432 -6.81 -32.71 -6.39
C GLU A 432 -7.70 -33.79 -7.03
N PHE A 433 -8.61 -34.40 -6.27
CA PHE A 433 -9.57 -35.37 -6.78
C PHE A 433 -10.51 -34.76 -7.80
N PHE A 434 -11.11 -33.59 -7.49
CA PHE A 434 -12.04 -32.88 -8.36
C PHE A 434 -11.42 -32.57 -9.74
N PHE A 435 -10.18 -32.16 -9.81
CA PHE A 435 -9.50 -31.92 -11.09
C PHE A 435 -8.98 -33.20 -11.79
N SER A 436 -9.06 -34.33 -11.16
CA SER A 436 -8.62 -35.62 -11.72
C SER A 436 -9.74 -36.51 -12.23
N GLN A 437 -11.02 -36.21 -11.92
CA GLN A 437 -12.20 -36.96 -12.32
C GLN A 437 -12.66 -36.71 -13.78
#